data_4ddba78540b82da84ddf1c50acc078ca
#
_entry.id   4ddba78540b82da84ddf1c50acc078ca
#
_cell.length_a   1.000
_cell.length_b   1.000
_cell.length_c   1.000
_cell.angle_alpha   90.00
_cell.angle_beta   90.00
_cell.angle_gamma   90.00
#
_symmetry.space_group_name_H-M   'P 1'
#
loop_
_entity.id
_entity.type
_entity.pdbx_description
1 polymer ?
#
loop_
_entity_poly.entity_id
_entity_poly.type
_entity_poly.pdbx_seq_one_letter_code
_entity_poly.pdbx_strand_id
1 'polypeptide(L)'
;MRILTGYLPATSGSVHLCGLPVATRPDEVKRRIGYLPENNPLPEDMRVSEYLYFRGRLKEVSRRQLGPRIDEVLEICDLKRVRHRIIGQLSKGYRQRVGIAEAILAEPPVIIMDEPTIGLDPHQILIVRDLIAGLRGRMTVIISSHILPEIEVTCDRVLIINQGRVVAQGTPAELRREIFGQSSYELEVAGDPSTVDAALATVDPDLRAAPLGETPAAGPEEFRRLRLTTARSDELGDAIVAALAAAGCRVRAIGREHPSLEDVFLAATRRSWDAVQATAPRPTPAR
;
A
#
# COMPACT_ATOMS: atom_id res chain seq x y z
N MET A 1 11.29 -7.23 -7.70
CA MET A 1 12.10 -6.04 -8.02
C MET A 1 13.34 -6.36 -8.87
N ARG A 2 14.23 -7.28 -8.49
CA ARG A 2 15.53 -7.53 -9.17
C ARG A 2 15.45 -7.88 -10.65
N ILE A 3 14.38 -8.55 -11.10
CA ILE A 3 14.16 -8.86 -12.53
C ILE A 3 13.75 -7.59 -13.29
N LEU A 4 12.89 -6.75 -12.71
CA LEU A 4 12.47 -5.48 -13.31
C LEU A 4 13.65 -4.52 -13.53
N THR A 5 14.59 -4.49 -12.59
CA THR A 5 15.78 -3.63 -12.67
C THR A 5 16.91 -4.21 -13.52
N GLY A 6 16.73 -5.41 -14.08
CA GLY A 6 17.74 -6.11 -14.86
C GLY A 6 18.92 -6.62 -14.03
N TYR A 7 18.74 -6.80 -12.72
CA TYR A 7 19.75 -7.39 -11.83
C TYR A 7 19.81 -8.92 -11.95
N LEU A 8 18.66 -9.54 -12.21
CA LEU A 8 18.54 -10.98 -12.42
C LEU A 8 17.78 -11.23 -13.74
N PRO A 9 18.18 -12.23 -14.54
CA PRO A 9 17.41 -12.65 -15.67
C PRO A 9 16.12 -13.35 -15.23
N ALA A 10 15.06 -13.25 -16.03
CA ALA A 10 13.87 -14.07 -15.85
C ALA A 10 14.15 -15.50 -16.35
N THR A 11 13.73 -16.52 -15.60
CA THR A 11 13.84 -17.93 -16.00
C THR A 11 12.94 -18.22 -17.20
N SER A 12 11.78 -17.57 -17.27
CA SER A 12 10.82 -17.68 -18.37
C SER A 12 9.98 -16.39 -18.46
N GLY A 13 9.26 -16.19 -19.55
CA GLY A 13 8.47 -15.00 -19.80
C GLY A 13 9.31 -13.81 -20.24
N SER A 14 8.68 -12.64 -20.35
CA SER A 14 9.33 -11.40 -20.79
C SER A 14 8.97 -10.24 -19.88
N VAL A 15 9.91 -9.31 -19.73
CA VAL A 15 9.72 -8.06 -18.96
C VAL A 15 10.03 -6.90 -19.88
N HIS A 16 9.13 -5.93 -19.93
CA HIS A 16 9.31 -4.68 -20.67
C HIS A 16 9.14 -3.49 -19.73
N LEU A 17 10.06 -2.54 -19.79
CA LEU A 17 9.98 -1.26 -19.07
C LEU A 17 10.13 -0.12 -20.06
N CYS A 18 9.25 0.85 -20.02
CA CYS A 18 9.22 1.97 -20.99
C CYS A 18 9.23 1.50 -22.44
N GLY A 19 8.56 0.37 -22.75
CA GLY A 19 8.54 -0.26 -24.07
C GLY A 19 9.80 -1.02 -24.46
N LEU A 20 10.82 -1.09 -23.59
CA LEU A 20 12.09 -1.76 -23.85
C LEU A 20 12.15 -3.13 -23.18
N PRO A 21 12.57 -4.20 -23.89
CA PRO A 21 12.78 -5.51 -23.31
C PRO A 21 13.99 -5.51 -22.39
N VAL A 22 13.78 -5.83 -21.11
CA VAL A 22 14.85 -5.81 -20.08
C VAL A 22 15.96 -6.82 -20.41
N ALA A 23 15.61 -8.00 -20.96
CA ALA A 23 16.58 -9.06 -21.24
C ALA A 23 17.59 -8.71 -22.33
N THR A 24 17.18 -7.95 -23.34
CA THR A 24 18.04 -7.65 -24.52
C THR A 24 18.58 -6.23 -24.55
N ARG A 25 17.95 -5.31 -23.80
CA ARG A 25 18.36 -3.88 -23.74
C ARG A 25 18.51 -3.39 -22.28
N PRO A 26 19.24 -4.11 -21.41
CA PRO A 26 19.30 -3.79 -19.97
C PRO A 26 19.88 -2.42 -19.68
N ASP A 27 20.89 -1.97 -20.42
CA ASP A 27 21.55 -0.68 -20.18
C ASP A 27 20.64 0.49 -20.56
N GLU A 28 19.86 0.36 -21.61
CA GLU A 28 18.88 1.39 -21.97
C GLU A 28 17.72 1.46 -20.97
N VAL A 29 17.30 0.32 -20.43
CA VAL A 29 16.31 0.26 -19.34
C VAL A 29 16.88 0.94 -18.10
N LYS A 30 18.12 0.63 -17.68
CA LYS A 30 18.77 1.24 -16.50
C LYS A 30 18.90 2.77 -16.60
N ARG A 31 19.07 3.30 -17.80
CA ARG A 31 19.08 4.77 -18.02
C ARG A 31 17.69 5.40 -17.82
N ARG A 32 16.63 4.65 -18.05
CA ARG A 32 15.23 5.11 -17.97
C ARG A 32 14.55 4.82 -16.64
N ILE A 33 15.24 4.20 -15.69
CA ILE A 33 14.70 3.90 -14.38
C ILE A 33 15.50 4.58 -13.27
N GLY A 34 14.81 5.01 -12.23
CA GLY A 34 15.38 5.24 -10.92
C GLY A 34 15.25 3.96 -10.08
N TYR A 35 16.25 3.64 -9.29
CA TYR A 35 16.17 2.47 -8.43
C TYR A 35 16.73 2.77 -7.04
N LEU A 36 15.91 2.55 -6.03
CA LEU A 36 16.30 2.58 -4.63
C LEU A 36 16.25 1.14 -4.10
N PRO A 37 17.37 0.46 -3.87
CA PRO A 37 17.38 -0.85 -3.25
C PRO A 37 17.09 -0.77 -1.75
N GLU A 38 16.62 -1.85 -1.13
CA GLU A 38 16.37 -1.99 0.30
C GLU A 38 17.60 -1.61 1.14
N ASN A 39 18.77 -2.19 0.79
CA ASN A 39 20.07 -1.80 1.36
C ASN A 39 20.69 -0.74 0.46
N ASN A 40 20.42 0.51 0.76
CA ASN A 40 20.92 1.65 -0.02
C ASN A 40 22.45 1.82 0.17
N PRO A 41 23.29 1.31 -0.75
CA PRO A 41 24.76 1.30 -0.60
C PRO A 41 25.34 2.65 -0.99
N LEU A 42 25.31 3.60 -0.06
CA LEU A 42 25.89 4.94 -0.26
C LEU A 42 27.37 4.97 0.14
N PRO A 43 28.23 5.68 -0.59
CA PRO A 43 29.63 5.89 -0.20
C PRO A 43 29.69 6.77 1.06
N GLU A 44 30.25 6.21 2.13
CA GLU A 44 30.24 6.87 3.45
C GLU A 44 31.23 8.04 3.56
N ASP A 45 32.23 8.10 2.69
CA ASP A 45 33.31 9.12 2.65
C ASP A 45 33.00 10.34 1.77
N MET A 46 31.96 10.25 0.92
CA MET A 46 31.57 11.34 0.03
C MET A 46 30.59 12.31 0.71
N ARG A 47 30.60 13.58 0.24
CA ARG A 47 29.56 14.55 0.57
C ARG A 47 28.30 14.29 -0.28
N VAL A 48 27.14 14.66 0.23
CA VAL A 48 25.86 14.49 -0.48
C VAL A 48 25.92 15.11 -1.90
N SER A 49 26.39 16.35 -2.03
CA SER A 49 26.49 17.03 -3.35
C SER A 49 27.48 16.37 -4.28
N GLU A 50 28.62 15.89 -3.77
CA GLU A 50 29.63 15.18 -4.55
C GLU A 50 29.09 13.86 -5.08
N TYR A 51 28.41 13.12 -4.24
CA TYR A 51 27.75 11.86 -4.63
C TYR A 51 26.70 12.09 -5.71
N LEU A 52 25.79 13.05 -5.52
CA LEU A 52 24.76 13.36 -6.51
C LEU A 52 25.38 13.83 -7.84
N TYR A 53 26.45 14.64 -7.78
CA TYR A 53 27.18 15.03 -8.99
C TYR A 53 27.78 13.83 -9.72
N PHE A 54 28.46 12.94 -8.99
CA PHE A 54 29.03 11.71 -9.53
C PHE A 54 27.95 10.82 -10.18
N ARG A 55 26.83 10.59 -9.49
CA ARG A 55 25.71 9.77 -9.98
C ARG A 55 25.03 10.39 -11.19
N GLY A 56 24.81 11.70 -11.19
CA GLY A 56 24.24 12.39 -12.34
C GLY A 56 25.13 12.29 -13.58
N ARG A 57 26.45 12.31 -13.40
CA ARG A 57 27.42 12.11 -14.50
C ARG A 57 27.33 10.68 -15.04
N LEU A 58 27.20 9.66 -14.17
CA LEU A 58 27.02 8.26 -14.58
C LEU A 58 25.69 8.05 -15.31
N LYS A 59 24.65 8.79 -14.96
CA LYS A 59 23.33 8.75 -15.62
C LYS A 59 23.26 9.65 -16.86
N GLU A 60 24.40 10.15 -17.33
CA GLU A 60 24.55 10.98 -18.55
C GLU A 60 23.75 12.30 -18.51
N VAL A 61 23.40 12.81 -17.32
CA VAL A 61 22.82 14.15 -17.17
C VAL A 61 23.83 15.18 -17.68
N SER A 62 23.39 16.08 -18.59
CA SER A 62 24.27 17.06 -19.19
C SER A 62 24.93 17.98 -18.15
N ARG A 63 26.19 18.39 -18.36
CA ARG A 63 26.92 19.28 -17.43
C ARG A 63 26.16 20.57 -17.14
N ARG A 64 25.44 21.09 -18.14
CA ARG A 64 24.70 22.35 -18.04
C ARG A 64 23.46 22.19 -17.13
N GLN A 65 22.81 21.04 -17.16
CA GLN A 65 21.59 20.75 -16.38
C GLN A 65 21.89 20.19 -14.99
N LEU A 66 23.07 19.59 -14.79
CA LEU A 66 23.37 18.82 -13.58
C LEU A 66 23.33 19.64 -12.30
N GLY A 67 23.88 20.86 -12.30
CA GLY A 67 23.86 21.76 -11.14
C GLY A 67 22.43 22.12 -10.73
N PRO A 68 21.63 22.74 -11.62
CA PRO A 68 20.22 23.03 -11.35
C PRO A 68 19.41 21.79 -10.91
N ARG A 69 19.70 20.66 -11.53
CA ARG A 69 18.99 19.41 -11.19
C ARG A 69 19.34 18.88 -9.80
N ILE A 70 20.60 19.00 -9.39
CA ILE A 70 21.00 18.66 -8.02
C ILE A 70 20.30 19.59 -7.01
N ASP A 71 20.23 20.89 -7.29
CA ASP A 71 19.57 21.84 -6.40
C ASP A 71 18.08 21.52 -6.25
N GLU A 72 17.40 21.15 -7.34
CA GLU A 72 16.00 20.72 -7.32
C GLU A 72 15.80 19.44 -6.51
N VAL A 73 16.57 18.38 -6.72
CA VAL A 73 16.38 17.13 -5.95
C VAL A 73 16.74 17.29 -4.48
N LEU A 74 17.69 18.16 -4.14
CA LEU A 74 18.00 18.50 -2.75
C LEU A 74 16.82 19.22 -2.08
N GLU A 75 16.06 20.01 -2.83
CA GLU A 75 14.84 20.65 -2.34
C GLU A 75 13.72 19.64 -2.15
N ILE A 76 13.41 18.86 -3.20
CA ILE A 76 12.37 17.84 -3.17
C ILE A 76 12.57 16.87 -2.00
N CYS A 77 13.82 16.45 -1.75
CA CYS A 77 14.16 15.47 -0.71
C CYS A 77 14.48 16.09 0.66
N ASP A 78 14.30 17.40 0.84
CA ASP A 78 14.65 18.15 2.06
C ASP A 78 16.11 17.87 2.53
N LEU A 79 17.05 18.00 1.60
CA LEU A 79 18.47 17.72 1.83
C LEU A 79 19.36 18.98 1.77
N LYS A 80 18.79 20.17 1.50
CA LYS A 80 19.59 21.41 1.34
C LYS A 80 20.51 21.66 2.52
N ARG A 81 20.03 21.44 3.76
CA ARG A 81 20.79 21.67 5.01
C ARG A 81 21.99 20.74 5.18
N VAL A 82 21.94 19.56 4.56
CA VAL A 82 22.98 18.53 4.66
C VAL A 82 23.80 18.37 3.38
N ARG A 83 23.62 19.25 2.39
CA ARG A 83 24.27 19.22 1.07
C ARG A 83 25.77 18.95 1.13
N HIS A 84 26.47 19.58 2.09
CA HIS A 84 27.92 19.50 2.22
C HIS A 84 28.36 18.52 3.33
N ARG A 85 27.43 17.83 3.99
CA ARG A 85 27.78 16.84 5.01
C ARG A 85 28.22 15.52 4.37
N ILE A 86 29.11 14.82 5.06
CA ILE A 86 29.56 13.47 4.70
C ILE A 86 28.41 12.49 4.93
N ILE A 87 28.15 11.63 3.95
CA ILE A 87 27.00 10.69 3.97
C ILE A 87 27.05 9.75 5.17
N GLY A 88 28.24 9.24 5.54
CA GLY A 88 28.42 8.37 6.69
C GLY A 88 28.04 9.01 8.04
N GLN A 89 27.99 10.35 8.12
CA GLN A 89 27.60 11.09 9.33
C GLN A 89 26.10 11.40 9.39
N LEU A 90 25.33 10.97 8.39
CA LEU A 90 23.89 11.21 8.32
C LEU A 90 23.10 10.12 9.05
N SER A 91 21.95 10.50 9.62
CA SER A 91 20.98 9.52 10.12
C SER A 91 20.46 8.61 9.00
N LYS A 92 19.88 7.46 9.36
CA LYS A 92 19.30 6.53 8.40
C LYS A 92 18.26 7.22 7.50
N GLY A 93 17.37 8.07 8.07
CA GLY A 93 16.38 8.81 7.31
C GLY A 93 16.96 9.79 6.30
N TYR A 94 18.04 10.48 6.66
CA TYR A 94 18.76 11.32 5.69
C TYR A 94 19.42 10.50 4.59
N ARG A 95 20.07 9.38 4.92
CA ARG A 95 20.66 8.47 3.93
C ARG A 95 19.60 7.91 2.97
N GLN A 96 18.43 7.54 3.49
CA GLN A 96 17.33 7.08 2.65
C GLN A 96 16.89 8.16 1.65
N ARG A 97 16.73 9.41 2.11
CA ARG A 97 16.38 10.53 1.23
C ARG A 97 17.48 10.84 0.19
N VAL A 98 18.76 10.65 0.53
CA VAL A 98 19.85 10.75 -0.45
C VAL A 98 19.72 9.68 -1.54
N GLY A 99 19.34 8.45 -1.19
CA GLY A 99 19.06 7.40 -2.18
C GLY A 99 17.86 7.71 -3.07
N ILE A 100 16.80 8.29 -2.50
CA ILE A 100 15.65 8.74 -3.30
C ILE A 100 16.07 9.89 -4.22
N ALA A 101 16.86 10.87 -3.72
CA ALA A 101 17.37 11.97 -4.53
C ALA A 101 18.20 11.47 -5.72
N GLU A 102 19.05 10.46 -5.49
CA GLU A 102 19.80 9.79 -6.57
C GLU A 102 18.87 9.11 -7.57
N ALA A 103 17.83 8.41 -7.11
CA ALA A 103 16.89 7.70 -7.97
C ALA A 103 16.14 8.67 -8.91
N ILE A 104 15.73 9.86 -8.42
CA ILE A 104 14.98 10.86 -9.20
C ILE A 104 15.87 11.84 -9.99
N LEU A 105 17.18 11.80 -9.79
CA LEU A 105 18.12 12.81 -10.30
C LEU A 105 18.08 12.99 -11.82
N ALA A 106 17.94 11.90 -12.58
CA ALA A 106 17.90 11.91 -14.04
C ALA A 106 16.47 12.01 -14.63
N GLU A 107 15.46 12.37 -13.83
CA GLU A 107 14.05 12.44 -14.23
C GLU A 107 13.54 11.18 -14.93
N PRO A 108 13.73 10.01 -14.34
CA PRO A 108 13.31 8.77 -14.99
C PRO A 108 11.77 8.71 -15.09
N PRO A 109 11.21 8.18 -16.19
CA PRO A 109 9.76 7.96 -16.27
C PRO A 109 9.24 6.90 -15.28
N VAL A 110 10.10 6.02 -14.78
CA VAL A 110 9.76 4.98 -13.79
C VAL A 110 10.77 4.95 -12.67
N ILE A 111 10.28 4.90 -11.43
CA ILE A 111 11.09 4.67 -10.24
C ILE A 111 10.65 3.36 -9.59
N ILE A 112 11.63 2.58 -9.15
CA ILE A 112 11.44 1.35 -8.39
C ILE A 112 12.07 1.56 -7.02
N MET A 113 11.28 1.43 -5.95
CA MET A 113 11.73 1.57 -4.57
C MET A 113 11.47 0.27 -3.82
N ASP A 114 12.52 -0.32 -3.28
CA ASP A 114 12.46 -1.56 -2.52
C ASP A 114 12.50 -1.23 -1.03
N GLU A 115 11.38 -1.42 -0.32
CA GLU A 115 11.19 -1.13 1.11
C GLU A 115 11.67 0.29 1.51
N PRO A 116 11.13 1.38 0.91
CA PRO A 116 11.67 2.74 1.08
C PRO A 116 11.59 3.28 2.52
N THR A 117 10.74 2.72 3.37
CA THR A 117 10.49 3.16 4.76
C THR A 117 11.07 2.24 5.82
N ILE A 118 11.73 1.14 5.40
CA ILE A 118 12.24 0.13 6.35
C ILE A 118 13.19 0.69 7.40
N GLY A 119 12.83 0.47 8.68
CA GLY A 119 13.65 0.85 9.84
C GLY A 119 13.83 2.35 10.01
N LEU A 120 12.92 3.16 9.48
CA LEU A 120 12.76 4.57 9.78
C LEU A 120 11.84 4.76 10.99
N ASP A 121 12.02 5.86 11.70
CA ASP A 121 11.08 6.27 12.75
C ASP A 121 9.78 6.84 12.12
N PRO A 122 8.67 6.92 12.88
CA PRO A 122 7.38 7.37 12.35
C PRO A 122 7.42 8.75 11.67
N HIS A 123 8.21 9.68 12.18
CA HIS A 123 8.34 11.01 11.59
C HIS A 123 9.05 10.97 10.22
N GLN A 124 10.10 10.16 10.11
CA GLN A 124 10.81 9.97 8.83
C GLN A 124 9.96 9.22 7.80
N ILE A 125 9.11 8.29 8.25
CA ILE A 125 8.14 7.60 7.38
C ILE A 125 7.19 8.61 6.74
N LEU A 126 6.62 9.54 7.51
CA LEU A 126 5.75 10.59 6.98
C LEU A 126 6.46 11.44 5.92
N ILE A 127 7.70 11.87 6.19
CA ILE A 127 8.49 12.66 5.23
C ILE A 127 8.71 11.90 3.92
N VAL A 128 9.08 10.62 4.00
CA VAL A 128 9.29 9.78 2.80
C VAL A 128 7.99 9.57 2.04
N ARG A 129 6.87 9.37 2.72
CA ARG A 129 5.55 9.25 2.10
C ARG A 129 5.14 10.53 1.35
N ASP A 130 5.29 11.68 1.99
CA ASP A 130 4.98 12.98 1.37
C ASP A 130 5.86 13.22 0.14
N LEU A 131 7.14 12.85 0.22
CA LEU A 131 8.06 12.90 -0.90
C LEU A 131 7.55 12.01 -2.06
N ILE A 132 7.20 10.75 -1.79
CA ILE A 132 6.67 9.82 -2.80
C ILE A 132 5.36 10.36 -3.39
N ALA A 133 4.47 10.89 -2.57
CA ALA A 133 3.23 11.50 -3.03
C ALA A 133 3.49 12.69 -3.98
N GLY A 134 4.51 13.50 -3.71
CA GLY A 134 4.94 14.60 -4.57
C GLY A 134 5.50 14.18 -5.94
N LEU A 135 5.83 12.90 -6.12
CA LEU A 135 6.26 12.35 -7.41
C LEU A 135 5.09 11.94 -8.32
N ARG A 136 3.87 11.83 -7.78
CA ARG A 136 2.67 11.48 -8.56
C ARG A 136 2.46 12.43 -9.73
N GLY A 137 2.02 11.90 -10.87
CA GLY A 137 1.80 12.64 -12.10
C GLY A 137 3.08 13.04 -12.86
N ARG A 138 4.25 12.98 -12.22
CA ARG A 138 5.56 13.25 -12.86
C ARG A 138 6.21 11.97 -13.36
N MET A 139 6.06 10.88 -12.64
CA MET A 139 6.66 9.58 -12.94
C MET A 139 5.84 8.43 -12.38
N THR A 140 6.02 7.23 -12.93
CA THR A 140 5.43 6.02 -12.36
C THR A 140 6.30 5.52 -11.22
N VAL A 141 5.71 5.31 -10.04
CA VAL A 141 6.43 4.80 -8.86
C VAL A 141 5.98 3.38 -8.56
N ILE A 142 6.92 2.45 -8.50
CA ILE A 142 6.70 1.05 -8.08
C ILE A 142 7.37 0.88 -6.71
N ILE A 143 6.58 0.48 -5.71
CA ILE A 143 7.06 0.33 -4.33
C ILE A 143 6.84 -1.12 -3.90
N SER A 144 7.83 -1.74 -3.27
CA SER A 144 7.61 -2.91 -2.43
C SER A 144 7.52 -2.48 -0.97
N SER A 145 6.61 -3.05 -0.22
CA SER A 145 6.55 -2.91 1.23
C SER A 145 5.81 -4.10 1.84
N HIS A 146 6.16 -4.44 3.07
CA HIS A 146 5.44 -5.37 3.90
C HIS A 146 4.52 -4.65 4.92
N ILE A 147 4.51 -3.31 4.93
CA ILE A 147 3.69 -2.47 5.82
C ILE A 147 2.43 -2.05 5.06
N LEU A 148 1.38 -2.86 5.16
CA LEU A 148 0.14 -2.71 4.39
C LEU A 148 -0.60 -1.38 4.63
N PRO A 149 -0.68 -0.81 5.87
CA PRO A 149 -1.25 0.51 6.08
C PRO A 149 -0.54 1.64 5.32
N GLU A 150 0.78 1.55 5.11
CA GLU A 150 1.50 2.53 4.30
C GLU A 150 1.14 2.43 2.83
N ILE A 151 1.03 1.20 2.30
CA ILE A 151 0.65 0.93 0.91
C ILE A 151 -0.76 1.45 0.63
N GLU A 152 -1.68 1.25 1.56
CA GLU A 152 -3.09 1.68 1.43
C GLU A 152 -3.23 3.20 1.21
N VAL A 153 -2.41 3.99 1.88
CA VAL A 153 -2.43 5.46 1.78
C VAL A 153 -1.57 5.98 0.63
N THR A 154 -0.50 5.25 0.27
CA THR A 154 0.51 5.74 -0.67
C THR A 154 0.27 5.29 -2.10
N CYS A 155 -0.33 4.11 -2.33
CA CYS A 155 -0.43 3.50 -3.65
C CYS A 155 -1.84 3.60 -4.24
N ASP A 156 -1.92 3.93 -5.53
CA ASP A 156 -3.18 3.96 -6.27
C ASP A 156 -3.64 2.55 -6.66
N ARG A 157 -2.70 1.63 -6.89
CA ARG A 157 -2.93 0.22 -7.23
C ARG A 157 -1.99 -0.68 -6.44
N VAL A 158 -2.50 -1.83 -6.07
CA VAL A 158 -1.78 -2.84 -5.27
C VAL A 158 -1.75 -4.16 -6.01
N LEU A 159 -0.63 -4.87 -5.88
CA LEU A 159 -0.42 -6.21 -6.40
C LEU A 159 0.07 -7.08 -5.25
N ILE A 160 -0.72 -8.08 -4.88
CA ILE A 160 -0.41 -9.01 -3.79
C ILE A 160 0.27 -10.25 -4.37
N ILE A 161 1.48 -10.53 -3.88
CA ILE A 161 2.26 -11.71 -4.28
C ILE A 161 2.33 -12.67 -3.10
N ASN A 162 1.96 -13.92 -3.33
CA ASN A 162 2.12 -15.00 -2.37
C ASN A 162 2.74 -16.23 -3.04
N GLN A 163 3.79 -16.82 -2.45
CA GLN A 163 4.49 -17.99 -2.99
C GLN A 163 4.92 -17.82 -4.47
N GLY A 164 5.38 -16.63 -4.84
CA GLY A 164 5.83 -16.32 -6.21
C GLY A 164 4.71 -16.15 -7.23
N ARG A 165 3.44 -16.13 -6.81
CA ARG A 165 2.26 -15.91 -7.68
C ARG A 165 1.55 -14.63 -7.32
N VAL A 166 1.02 -13.94 -8.32
CA VAL A 166 0.08 -12.84 -8.12
C VAL A 166 -1.25 -13.44 -7.70
N VAL A 167 -1.70 -13.13 -6.47
CA VAL A 167 -2.95 -13.66 -5.91
C VAL A 167 -4.09 -12.65 -5.95
N ALA A 168 -3.79 -11.34 -6.01
CA ALA A 168 -4.77 -10.28 -6.20
C ALA A 168 -4.10 -9.03 -6.76
N GLN A 169 -4.83 -8.24 -7.55
CA GLN A 169 -4.36 -6.96 -8.07
C GLN A 169 -5.52 -5.99 -8.33
N GLY A 170 -5.36 -4.73 -7.99
CA GLY A 170 -6.38 -3.71 -8.20
C GLY A 170 -6.14 -2.48 -7.35
N THR A 171 -7.08 -1.55 -7.35
CA THR A 171 -7.13 -0.49 -6.34
C THR A 171 -7.50 -1.09 -4.97
N PRO A 172 -7.15 -0.46 -3.85
CA PRO A 172 -7.59 -0.92 -2.53
C PRO A 172 -9.11 -1.17 -2.43
N ALA A 173 -9.91 -0.31 -3.07
CA ALA A 173 -11.37 -0.44 -3.09
C ALA A 173 -11.85 -1.66 -3.93
N GLU A 174 -11.23 -1.89 -5.10
CA GLU A 174 -11.53 -3.07 -5.93
C GLU A 174 -11.18 -4.36 -5.20
N LEU A 175 -10.02 -4.42 -4.54
CA LEU A 175 -9.57 -5.58 -3.78
C LEU A 175 -10.50 -5.90 -2.62
N ARG A 176 -10.96 -4.89 -1.86
CA ARG A 176 -11.94 -5.09 -0.80
C ARG A 176 -13.23 -5.68 -1.33
N ARG A 177 -13.75 -5.11 -2.42
CA ARG A 177 -15.00 -5.57 -3.04
C ARG A 177 -14.88 -7.00 -3.60
N GLU A 178 -13.78 -7.34 -4.25
CA GLU A 178 -13.54 -8.67 -4.80
C GLU A 178 -13.42 -9.75 -3.71
N ILE A 179 -12.75 -9.42 -2.61
CA ILE A 179 -12.44 -10.40 -1.57
C ILE A 179 -13.56 -10.53 -0.56
N PHE A 180 -14.19 -9.45 -0.14
CA PHE A 180 -15.22 -9.47 0.89
C PHE A 180 -16.63 -9.40 0.32
N GLY A 181 -16.85 -8.77 -0.84
CA GLY A 181 -18.12 -8.75 -1.56
C GLY A 181 -19.30 -8.13 -0.81
N GLN A 182 -19.10 -7.75 0.45
CA GLN A 182 -20.11 -7.28 1.39
C GLN A 182 -19.66 -5.96 2.01
N SER A 183 -20.62 -5.05 2.24
CA SER A 183 -20.40 -3.89 3.10
C SER A 183 -20.76 -4.26 4.53
N SER A 184 -19.98 -3.82 5.50
CA SER A 184 -20.28 -3.99 6.92
C SER A 184 -20.33 -2.64 7.64
N TYR A 185 -21.21 -2.59 8.64
CA TYR A 185 -21.37 -1.43 9.52
C TYR A 185 -21.27 -1.89 10.96
N GLU A 186 -20.62 -1.12 11.79
CA GLU A 186 -20.69 -1.23 13.24
C GLU A 186 -21.75 -0.27 13.75
N LEU A 187 -22.73 -0.78 14.51
CA LEU A 187 -23.86 -0.04 15.03
C LEU A 187 -23.92 -0.17 16.55
N GLU A 188 -24.02 0.95 17.27
CA GLU A 188 -24.38 0.99 18.69
C GLU A 188 -25.82 1.48 18.82
N VAL A 189 -26.72 0.57 19.23
CA VAL A 189 -28.15 0.81 19.28
C VAL A 189 -28.78 0.33 20.59
N ALA A 190 -29.74 1.09 21.11
CA ALA A 190 -30.63 0.69 22.23
C ALA A 190 -32.06 0.62 21.71
N GLY A 191 -32.77 -0.46 22.09
CA GLY A 191 -34.13 -0.77 21.67
C GLY A 191 -34.38 -2.26 21.76
N ASP A 192 -35.64 -2.66 21.65
CA ASP A 192 -36.00 -4.07 21.60
C ASP A 192 -35.38 -4.76 20.37
N PRO A 193 -34.78 -5.96 20.54
CA PRO A 193 -34.16 -6.69 19.43
C PRO A 193 -35.03 -6.88 18.21
N SER A 194 -36.26 -7.27 18.41
CA SER A 194 -37.20 -7.52 17.32
C SER A 194 -37.59 -6.25 16.57
N THR A 195 -37.66 -5.11 17.27
CA THR A 195 -37.93 -3.79 16.68
C THR A 195 -36.72 -3.33 15.85
N VAL A 196 -35.49 -3.55 16.35
CA VAL A 196 -34.27 -3.23 15.60
C VAL A 196 -34.18 -4.06 14.34
N ASP A 197 -34.35 -5.37 14.42
CA ASP A 197 -34.31 -6.29 13.27
C ASP A 197 -35.38 -5.94 12.22
N ALA A 198 -36.61 -5.64 12.66
CA ALA A 198 -37.69 -5.20 11.77
C ALA A 198 -37.35 -3.87 11.06
N ALA A 199 -36.80 -2.89 11.78
CA ALA A 199 -36.39 -1.61 11.19
C ALA A 199 -35.27 -1.79 10.17
N LEU A 200 -34.26 -2.61 10.47
CA LEU A 200 -33.16 -2.91 9.55
C LEU A 200 -33.63 -3.60 8.27
N ALA A 201 -34.58 -4.54 8.38
CA ALA A 201 -35.19 -5.25 7.26
C ALA A 201 -35.95 -4.32 6.28
N THR A 202 -36.42 -3.15 6.74
CA THR A 202 -37.05 -2.15 5.85
C THR A 202 -36.04 -1.43 4.95
N VAL A 203 -34.78 -1.34 5.39
CA VAL A 203 -33.69 -0.72 4.61
C VAL A 203 -33.16 -1.68 3.57
N ASP A 204 -32.87 -2.90 3.99
CA ASP A 204 -32.42 -3.96 3.10
C ASP A 204 -32.83 -5.32 3.70
N PRO A 205 -33.67 -6.12 3.00
CA PRO A 205 -34.10 -7.45 3.46
C PRO A 205 -32.94 -8.43 3.67
N ASP A 206 -31.81 -8.21 2.99
CA ASP A 206 -30.61 -9.04 3.08
C ASP A 206 -29.63 -8.56 4.16
N LEU A 207 -29.95 -7.46 4.87
CA LEU A 207 -29.11 -6.95 5.94
C LEU A 207 -29.14 -7.94 7.13
N ARG A 208 -27.94 -8.41 7.50
CA ARG A 208 -27.77 -9.34 8.62
C ARG A 208 -27.12 -8.61 9.78
N ALA A 209 -27.74 -8.71 10.96
CA ALA A 209 -27.21 -8.18 12.21
C ALA A 209 -26.63 -9.32 13.07
N ALA A 210 -25.43 -9.15 13.54
CA ALA A 210 -24.76 -10.07 14.47
C ALA A 210 -24.20 -9.28 15.66
N PRO A 211 -24.31 -9.81 16.90
CA PRO A 211 -23.73 -9.15 18.07
C PRO A 211 -22.20 -9.08 17.96
N LEU A 212 -21.63 -7.95 18.37
CA LEU A 212 -20.20 -7.67 18.38
C LEU A 212 -19.70 -7.73 19.82
N GLY A 213 -19.08 -8.85 20.21
CA GLY A 213 -18.60 -9.12 21.58
C GLY A 213 -19.60 -9.88 22.45
N GLU A 214 -19.19 -10.20 23.69
CA GLU A 214 -20.07 -10.75 24.71
C GLU A 214 -21.06 -9.66 25.12
N THR A 215 -22.28 -9.74 24.66
CA THR A 215 -23.35 -8.85 25.11
C THR A 215 -23.90 -9.45 26.42
N PRO A 216 -23.73 -8.83 27.59
CA PRO A 216 -24.57 -9.15 28.73
C PRO A 216 -26.04 -9.02 28.29
N ALA A 217 -26.96 -9.75 28.92
CA ALA A 217 -28.37 -9.60 28.63
C ALA A 217 -28.81 -8.16 28.94
N ALA A 218 -28.60 -7.27 27.96
CA ALA A 218 -28.87 -5.86 28.08
C ALA A 218 -30.39 -5.65 28.00
N GLY A 219 -30.91 -4.87 28.93
CA GLY A 219 -32.29 -4.43 28.85
C GLY A 219 -32.51 -3.52 27.60
N PRO A 220 -33.80 -3.24 27.24
CA PRO A 220 -34.12 -2.45 26.04
C PRO A 220 -33.56 -1.02 26.09
N GLU A 221 -33.10 -0.54 27.25
CA GLU A 221 -32.52 0.78 27.43
C GLU A 221 -30.98 0.79 27.27
N GLU A 222 -30.31 -0.36 27.29
CA GLU A 222 -28.87 -0.46 27.19
C GLU A 222 -28.42 -0.53 25.75
N PHE A 223 -27.30 0.16 25.44
CA PHE A 223 -26.72 0.14 24.11
C PHE A 223 -25.96 -1.18 23.87
N ARG A 224 -26.28 -1.83 22.77
CA ARG A 224 -25.58 -3.01 22.29
C ARG A 224 -24.86 -2.71 20.97
N ARG A 225 -23.74 -3.37 20.77
CA ARG A 225 -22.93 -3.26 19.55
C ARG A 225 -23.32 -4.40 18.61
N LEU A 226 -23.65 -4.03 17.39
CA LEU A 226 -24.03 -4.96 16.33
C LEU A 226 -23.12 -4.75 15.13
N ARG A 227 -22.71 -5.83 14.47
CA ARG A 227 -22.15 -5.79 13.12
C ARG A 227 -23.28 -6.08 12.15
N LEU A 228 -23.48 -5.14 11.22
CA LEU A 228 -24.42 -5.28 10.12
C LEU A 228 -23.65 -5.65 8.86
N THR A 229 -24.13 -6.65 8.09
CA THR A 229 -23.51 -7.05 6.82
C THR A 229 -24.58 -7.05 5.72
N THR A 230 -24.22 -6.52 4.55
CA THR A 230 -25.10 -6.49 3.36
C THR A 230 -24.29 -6.72 2.09
N ALA A 231 -24.91 -7.37 1.10
CA ALA A 231 -24.32 -7.54 -0.23
C ALA A 231 -24.35 -6.24 -1.07
N ARG A 232 -25.10 -5.22 -0.63
CA ARG A 232 -25.18 -3.93 -1.32
C ARG A 232 -23.89 -3.12 -1.12
N SER A 233 -23.44 -2.48 -2.19
CA SER A 233 -22.27 -1.59 -2.17
C SER A 233 -22.62 -0.14 -1.86
N ASP A 234 -23.93 0.20 -1.88
CA ASP A 234 -24.42 1.57 -1.64
C ASP A 234 -24.17 1.99 -0.19
N GLU A 235 -24.12 3.31 0.03
CA GLU A 235 -24.06 3.86 1.37
C GLU A 235 -25.45 3.77 2.02
N LEU A 236 -25.57 2.97 3.06
CA LEU A 236 -26.83 2.74 3.76
C LEU A 236 -26.89 3.39 5.15
N GLY A 237 -25.83 4.04 5.59
CA GLY A 237 -25.72 4.59 6.95
C GLY A 237 -26.87 5.50 7.31
N ASP A 238 -27.18 6.47 6.46
CA ASP A 238 -28.29 7.42 6.69
C ASP A 238 -29.65 6.74 6.71
N ALA A 239 -29.89 5.77 5.81
CA ALA A 239 -31.14 5.01 5.75
C ALA A 239 -31.33 4.13 7.01
N ILE A 240 -30.25 3.50 7.50
CA ILE A 240 -30.27 2.70 8.73
C ILE A 240 -30.60 3.59 9.94
N VAL A 241 -29.98 4.74 10.07
CA VAL A 241 -30.25 5.67 11.18
C VAL A 241 -31.71 6.16 11.13
N ALA A 242 -32.19 6.55 9.94
CA ALA A 242 -33.57 7.02 9.78
C ALA A 242 -34.60 5.95 10.13
N ALA A 243 -34.40 4.71 9.67
CA ALA A 243 -35.30 3.60 9.97
C ALA A 243 -35.36 3.26 11.47
N LEU A 244 -34.20 3.21 12.14
CA LEU A 244 -34.10 2.95 13.57
C LEU A 244 -34.73 4.06 14.40
N ALA A 245 -34.51 5.33 14.03
CA ALA A 245 -35.12 6.46 14.70
C ALA A 245 -36.67 6.47 14.54
N ALA A 246 -37.17 6.16 13.35
CA ALA A 246 -38.62 6.03 13.09
C ALA A 246 -39.27 4.89 13.91
N ALA A 247 -38.51 3.81 14.19
CA ALA A 247 -38.95 2.70 15.04
C ALA A 247 -38.81 2.98 16.56
N GLY A 248 -38.38 4.20 16.95
CA GLY A 248 -38.18 4.58 18.36
C GLY A 248 -36.91 4.03 19.01
N CYS A 249 -36.00 3.46 18.24
CA CYS A 249 -34.70 3.03 18.73
C CYS A 249 -33.73 4.21 18.87
N ARG A 250 -32.82 4.12 19.84
CA ARG A 250 -31.77 5.14 20.05
C ARG A 250 -30.47 4.66 19.44
N VAL A 251 -29.92 5.42 18.51
CA VAL A 251 -28.60 5.17 17.89
C VAL A 251 -27.57 6.04 18.57
N ARG A 252 -26.49 5.44 19.09
CA ARG A 252 -25.34 6.16 19.66
C ARG A 252 -24.24 6.39 18.63
N ALA A 253 -23.97 5.37 17.83
CA ALA A 253 -22.95 5.43 16.79
C ALA A 253 -23.31 4.48 15.66
N ILE A 254 -22.95 4.89 14.44
CA ILE A 254 -22.89 4.02 13.28
C ILE A 254 -21.63 4.37 12.49
N GLY A 255 -20.89 3.36 12.08
CA GLY A 255 -19.71 3.51 11.26
C GLY A 255 -19.64 2.42 10.21
N ARG A 256 -19.28 2.77 8.97
CA ARG A 256 -19.00 1.78 7.94
C ARG A 256 -17.65 1.15 8.21
N GLU A 257 -17.62 -0.17 8.39
CA GLU A 257 -16.35 -0.89 8.46
C GLU A 257 -15.79 -1.07 7.06
N HIS A 258 -14.57 -0.62 6.88
CA HIS A 258 -13.81 -0.92 5.68
C HIS A 258 -12.73 -1.92 6.05
N PRO A 259 -12.80 -3.18 5.55
CA PRO A 259 -11.71 -4.12 5.74
C PRO A 259 -10.38 -3.46 5.35
N SER A 260 -9.37 -3.60 6.19
CA SER A 260 -8.03 -3.08 5.91
C SER A 260 -7.37 -3.86 4.77
N LEU A 261 -6.29 -3.33 4.19
CA LEU A 261 -5.48 -4.11 3.26
C LEU A 261 -4.84 -5.34 3.94
N GLU A 262 -4.69 -5.34 5.27
CA GLU A 262 -4.23 -6.51 6.03
C GLU A 262 -5.27 -7.64 5.98
N ASP A 263 -6.55 -7.31 6.16
CA ASP A 263 -7.64 -8.27 6.03
C ASP A 263 -7.72 -8.83 4.61
N VAL A 264 -7.58 -7.95 3.61
CA VAL A 264 -7.51 -8.32 2.18
C VAL A 264 -6.35 -9.28 1.93
N PHE A 265 -5.16 -8.96 2.45
CA PHE A 265 -3.97 -9.79 2.29
C PHE A 265 -4.16 -11.17 2.94
N LEU A 266 -4.65 -11.21 4.17
CA LEU A 266 -4.91 -12.47 4.87
C LEU A 266 -5.93 -13.34 4.15
N ALA A 267 -7.02 -12.75 3.66
CA ALA A 267 -8.04 -13.49 2.92
C ALA A 267 -7.54 -13.99 1.56
N ALA A 268 -6.82 -13.15 0.80
CA ALA A 268 -6.25 -13.54 -0.49
C ALA A 268 -5.20 -14.65 -0.37
N THR A 269 -4.35 -14.58 0.67
CA THR A 269 -3.33 -15.59 0.92
C THR A 269 -3.92 -16.91 1.41
N ARG A 270 -4.95 -16.91 2.25
CA ARG A 270 -5.68 -18.13 2.66
C ARG A 270 -6.30 -18.84 1.46
N ARG A 271 -7.03 -18.12 0.58
CA ARG A 271 -7.59 -18.70 -0.66
C ARG A 271 -6.52 -19.34 -1.54
N SER A 272 -5.34 -18.73 -1.62
CA SER A 272 -4.20 -19.28 -2.36
C SER A 272 -3.67 -20.57 -1.72
N TRP A 273 -3.60 -20.66 -0.39
CA TRP A 273 -3.22 -21.87 0.34
C TRP A 273 -4.19 -23.02 0.12
N ASP A 274 -5.49 -22.77 0.22
CA ASP A 274 -6.54 -23.77 0.02
C ASP A 274 -6.50 -24.32 -1.41
N ALA A 275 -6.28 -23.46 -2.43
CA ALA A 275 -6.14 -23.87 -3.81
C ALA A 275 -4.89 -24.74 -4.06
N VAL A 276 -3.76 -24.43 -3.40
CA VAL A 276 -2.53 -25.23 -3.50
C VAL A 276 -2.69 -26.57 -2.80
N GLN A 277 -3.32 -26.64 -1.65
CA GLN A 277 -3.58 -27.90 -0.95
C GLN A 277 -4.55 -28.79 -1.72
N ALA A 278 -5.56 -28.21 -2.37
CA ALA A 278 -6.51 -28.96 -3.20
C ALA A 278 -5.86 -29.59 -4.44
N THR A 279 -4.75 -29.03 -4.93
CA THR A 279 -4.00 -29.54 -6.09
C THR A 279 -2.77 -30.39 -5.72
N ALA A 280 -2.40 -30.45 -4.44
CA ALA A 280 -1.28 -31.28 -3.99
C ALA A 280 -1.63 -32.79 -4.08
N PRO A 281 -0.80 -33.66 -4.66
CA PRO A 281 -1.04 -35.09 -4.66
C PRO A 281 -1.09 -35.59 -3.21
N ARG A 282 -2.16 -36.32 -2.85
CA ARG A 282 -2.27 -36.95 -1.54
C ARG A 282 -1.08 -37.89 -1.34
N PRO A 283 -0.40 -37.87 -0.18
CA PRO A 283 0.68 -38.81 0.08
C PRO A 283 0.10 -40.23 0.00
N THR A 284 0.71 -41.05 -0.82
CA THR A 284 0.39 -42.47 -0.95
C THR A 284 0.69 -43.12 0.41
N PRO A 285 -0.25 -43.85 1.06
CA PRO A 285 0.05 -44.51 2.30
C PRO A 285 1.19 -45.50 2.09
N ALA A 286 2.23 -45.38 2.91
CA ALA A 286 3.34 -46.33 2.92
C ALA A 286 2.79 -47.71 3.25
N ARG A 287 3.09 -48.70 2.37
CA ARG A 287 2.82 -50.13 2.61
C ARG A 287 3.84 -50.71 3.59
#